data_30cd21341d75f295aa6910b96318d5e2
#
_entry.id   30cd21341d75f295aa6910b96318d5e2
#
_cell.length_a   1.000
_cell.length_b   1.000
_cell.length_c   1.000
_cell.angle_alpha   90.00
_cell.angle_beta   90.00
_cell.angle_gamma   90.00
#
_symmetry.space_group_name_H-M   'P 1'
#
loop_
_entity.id
_entity.type
_entity.pdbx_description
1 polymer ?
#
loop_
_entity_poly.entity_id
_entity_poly.type
_entity_poly.pdbx_seq_one_letter_code
_entity_poly.pdbx_strand_id
1 'polypeptide(L)'
;MIENILANLKIERLNPMQEASINAWKEGKDLILLSPTGSGKTLAYLLPLVQSLKPGITGVQAIVLVPSRELALQIDQVFKSMNTPFKAVSCYGGRPAMEEHRTIKGVQPSVIIGTPGRMNDHLSKQNFDADTVTTLVIDEFDKCLEFGFQEEMATVIGQLPNLQRRFLLSATDAEEIPQFTGLDKTIKLNFLNPEEQLTHRLHLYKAVSYTHLRAHETA
;
A
#
# COMPACT_ATOMS: atom_id res chain seq x y z
N MET A 1 -14.87 6.80 16.18
CA MET A 1 -14.21 7.19 14.91
C MET A 1 -14.68 6.32 13.75
N ILE A 2 -14.55 4.97 13.80
CA ILE A 2 -14.95 4.07 12.68
C ILE A 2 -16.42 4.27 12.30
N GLU A 3 -17.35 4.31 13.24
CA GLU A 3 -18.78 4.51 12.97
C GLU A 3 -19.07 5.77 12.16
N ASN A 4 -18.41 6.88 12.50
CA ASN A 4 -18.55 8.13 11.72
C ASN A 4 -18.00 7.99 10.31
N ILE A 5 -16.86 7.26 10.14
CA ILE A 5 -16.28 7.00 8.82
C ILE A 5 -17.24 6.16 7.99
N LEU A 6 -17.79 5.09 8.55
CA LEU A 6 -18.76 4.22 7.86
C LEU A 6 -20.01 5.00 7.44
N ALA A 7 -20.53 5.84 8.32
CA ALA A 7 -21.66 6.72 7.99
C ALA A 7 -21.34 7.68 6.84
N ASN A 8 -20.15 8.33 6.85
CA ASN A 8 -19.70 9.21 5.76
C ASN A 8 -19.58 8.49 4.42
N LEU A 9 -19.10 7.24 4.46
CA LEU A 9 -18.95 6.39 3.28
C LEU A 9 -20.24 5.67 2.87
N LYS A 10 -21.32 5.81 3.63
CA LYS A 10 -22.61 5.11 3.42
C LYS A 10 -22.46 3.57 3.45
N ILE A 11 -21.62 3.08 4.35
CA ILE A 11 -21.37 1.66 4.55
C ILE A 11 -22.09 1.23 5.84
N GLU A 12 -22.99 0.27 5.76
CA GLU A 12 -23.77 -0.20 6.90
C GLU A 12 -22.94 -1.04 7.86
N ARG A 13 -22.06 -1.90 7.32
CA ARG A 13 -21.20 -2.80 8.10
C ARG A 13 -19.91 -3.13 7.39
N LEU A 14 -18.90 -3.44 8.17
CA LEU A 14 -17.65 -3.99 7.67
C LEU A 14 -17.83 -5.43 7.16
N ASN A 15 -17.04 -5.81 6.16
CA ASN A 15 -16.94 -7.20 5.76
C ASN A 15 -15.94 -7.97 6.65
N PRO A 16 -15.96 -9.33 6.64
CA PRO A 16 -15.09 -10.14 7.50
C PRO A 16 -13.59 -9.84 7.34
N MET A 17 -13.15 -9.52 6.13
CA MET A 17 -11.75 -9.17 5.84
C MET A 17 -11.35 -7.85 6.50
N GLN A 18 -12.21 -6.85 6.44
CA GLN A 18 -11.97 -5.54 7.05
C GLN A 18 -11.94 -5.64 8.58
N GLU A 19 -12.84 -6.41 9.18
CA GLU A 19 -12.84 -6.69 10.62
C GLU A 19 -11.59 -7.43 11.06
N ALA A 20 -11.20 -8.48 10.31
CA ALA A 20 -9.96 -9.23 10.59
C ALA A 20 -8.71 -8.34 10.50
N SER A 21 -8.64 -7.45 9.51
CA SER A 21 -7.53 -6.51 9.35
C SER A 21 -7.42 -5.53 10.52
N ILE A 22 -8.55 -4.95 10.96
CA ILE A 22 -8.58 -4.04 12.12
C ILE A 22 -8.13 -4.77 13.39
N ASN A 23 -8.58 -6.01 13.59
CA ASN A 23 -8.23 -6.78 14.79
C ASN A 23 -6.73 -7.18 14.77
N ALA A 24 -6.24 -7.68 13.63
CA ALA A 24 -4.83 -8.03 13.47
C ALA A 24 -3.91 -6.82 13.63
N TRP A 25 -4.32 -5.64 13.16
CA TRP A 25 -3.55 -4.41 13.34
C TRP A 25 -3.32 -4.05 14.81
N LYS A 26 -4.27 -4.33 15.69
CA LYS A 26 -4.15 -4.06 17.14
C LYS A 26 -3.05 -4.88 17.82
N GLU A 27 -2.64 -6.02 17.23
CA GLU A 27 -1.58 -6.85 17.78
C GLU A 27 -0.17 -6.23 17.66
N GLY A 28 -0.02 -5.13 16.95
CA GLY A 28 1.27 -4.44 16.82
C GLY A 28 2.27 -5.11 15.87
N LYS A 29 1.82 -6.05 15.02
CA LYS A 29 2.64 -6.80 14.08
C LYS A 29 2.49 -6.26 12.66
N ASP A 30 3.42 -6.60 11.77
CA ASP A 30 3.27 -6.37 10.34
C ASP A 30 2.14 -7.24 9.77
N LEU A 31 1.45 -6.75 8.74
CA LEU A 31 0.35 -7.48 8.12
C LEU A 31 0.60 -7.76 6.65
N ILE A 32 0.17 -8.94 6.22
CA ILE A 32 -0.01 -9.29 4.80
C ILE A 32 -1.47 -9.64 4.62
N LEU A 33 -2.13 -8.97 3.68
CA LEU A 33 -3.51 -9.25 3.31
C LEU A 33 -3.59 -9.73 1.87
N LEU A 34 -4.02 -10.95 1.69
CA LEU A 34 -4.29 -11.55 0.39
C LEU A 34 -5.80 -11.55 0.14
N SER A 35 -6.22 -10.90 -0.94
CA SER A 35 -7.64 -10.77 -1.25
C SER A 35 -7.85 -10.33 -2.70
N PRO A 36 -8.91 -10.78 -3.39
CA PRO A 36 -9.20 -10.41 -4.76
C PRO A 36 -9.35 -8.90 -4.96
N THR A 37 -9.19 -8.44 -6.20
CA THR A 37 -9.50 -7.06 -6.57
C THR A 37 -11.01 -6.80 -6.35
N GLY A 38 -11.34 -5.58 -5.88
CA GLY A 38 -12.74 -5.21 -5.60
C GLY A 38 -13.33 -5.73 -4.29
N SER A 39 -12.58 -6.46 -3.47
CA SER A 39 -13.04 -7.00 -2.18
C SER A 39 -13.18 -5.96 -1.03
N GLY A 40 -12.76 -4.72 -1.27
CA GLY A 40 -12.74 -3.66 -0.26
C GLY A 40 -11.44 -3.54 0.53
N LYS A 41 -10.30 -3.98 -0.05
CA LYS A 41 -8.96 -3.88 0.54
C LYS A 41 -8.61 -2.46 1.02
N THR A 42 -9.01 -1.43 0.26
CA THR A 42 -8.70 -0.04 0.59
C THR A 42 -9.18 0.32 2.00
N LEU A 43 -10.37 -0.04 2.38
CA LEU A 43 -10.86 0.19 3.75
C LEU A 43 -10.24 -0.74 4.78
N ALA A 44 -9.85 -1.95 4.38
CA ALA A 44 -9.20 -2.90 5.28
C ALA A 44 -7.89 -2.37 5.87
N TYR A 45 -7.17 -1.50 5.15
CA TYR A 45 -5.98 -0.86 5.68
C TYR A 45 -6.18 0.61 6.08
N LEU A 46 -7.03 1.39 5.38
CA LEU A 46 -7.23 2.80 5.73
C LEU A 46 -7.89 2.97 7.10
N LEU A 47 -8.81 2.10 7.49
CA LEU A 47 -9.45 2.18 8.79
C LEU A 47 -8.47 2.01 9.96
N PRO A 48 -7.68 0.92 10.04
CA PRO A 48 -6.68 0.77 11.09
C PRO A 48 -5.56 1.80 10.98
N LEU A 49 -5.16 2.21 9.77
CA LEU A 49 -4.17 3.26 9.57
C LEU A 49 -4.62 4.57 10.20
N VAL A 50 -5.83 5.05 9.88
CA VAL A 50 -6.37 6.30 10.43
C VAL A 50 -6.50 6.24 11.96
N GLN A 51 -6.85 5.08 12.51
CA GLN A 51 -6.89 4.88 13.97
C GLN A 51 -5.52 4.97 14.63
N SER A 52 -4.44 4.65 13.91
CA SER A 52 -3.07 4.71 14.41
C SER A 52 -2.44 6.10 14.31
N LEU A 53 -3.00 6.99 13.49
CA LEU A 53 -2.53 8.37 13.36
C LEU A 53 -2.75 9.15 14.67
N LYS A 54 -1.75 9.91 15.06
CA LYS A 54 -1.77 10.69 16.29
C LYS A 54 -2.11 12.14 16.00
N PRO A 55 -3.21 12.66 16.56
CA PRO A 55 -3.50 14.08 16.49
C PRO A 55 -2.38 14.91 17.14
N GLY A 56 -2.09 16.10 16.58
CA GLY A 56 -1.07 17.00 17.11
C GLY A 56 0.37 16.69 16.66
N ILE A 57 0.64 15.58 16.00
CA ILE A 57 1.92 15.38 15.33
C ILE A 57 1.87 16.09 13.98
N THR A 58 2.75 17.08 13.82
CA THR A 58 2.97 17.76 12.54
C THR A 58 3.90 16.91 11.69
N GLY A 59 3.49 16.60 10.45
CA GLY A 59 4.29 15.83 9.50
C GLY A 59 3.63 14.54 9.05
N VAL A 60 4.31 13.86 8.14
CA VAL A 60 3.83 12.62 7.50
C VAL A 60 4.04 11.44 8.44
N GLN A 61 2.98 10.82 8.89
CA GLN A 61 3.02 9.67 9.79
C GLN A 61 2.91 8.33 9.06
N ALA A 62 2.32 8.35 7.85
CA ALA A 62 2.15 7.16 7.05
C ALA A 62 2.35 7.42 5.55
N ILE A 63 2.90 6.42 4.87
CA ILE A 63 3.04 6.39 3.42
C ILE A 63 2.23 5.19 2.89
N VAL A 64 1.49 5.43 1.79
CA VAL A 64 0.80 4.39 1.02
C VAL A 64 1.43 4.35 -0.37
N LEU A 65 2.15 3.27 -0.68
CA LEU A 65 2.71 3.01 -2.00
C LEU A 65 1.71 2.25 -2.86
N VAL A 66 1.59 2.67 -4.11
CA VAL A 66 0.68 2.08 -5.11
C VAL A 66 1.36 2.01 -6.48
N PRO A 67 1.01 1.02 -7.33
CA PRO A 67 1.66 0.84 -8.62
C PRO A 67 1.29 1.90 -9.66
N SER A 68 0.20 2.63 -9.49
CA SER A 68 -0.31 3.54 -10.52
C SER A 68 -0.84 4.85 -9.95
N ARG A 69 -0.84 5.87 -10.81
CA ARG A 69 -1.45 7.19 -10.55
C ARG A 69 -2.95 7.06 -10.28
N GLU A 70 -3.63 6.24 -11.05
CA GLU A 70 -5.07 6.04 -10.99
C GLU A 70 -5.46 5.50 -9.61
N LEU A 71 -4.72 4.52 -9.11
CA LEU A 71 -4.96 3.95 -7.77
C LEU A 71 -4.64 4.97 -6.68
N ALA A 72 -3.58 5.76 -6.81
CA ALA A 72 -3.27 6.84 -5.86
C ALA A 72 -4.42 7.83 -5.73
N LEU A 73 -5.03 8.24 -6.86
CA LEU A 73 -6.16 9.16 -6.89
C LEU A 73 -7.43 8.53 -6.28
N GLN A 74 -7.69 7.26 -6.56
CA GLN A 74 -8.84 6.54 -5.97
C GLN A 74 -8.72 6.46 -4.45
N ILE A 75 -7.56 6.10 -3.93
CA ILE A 75 -7.33 6.01 -2.48
C ILE A 75 -7.43 7.39 -1.82
N ASP A 76 -6.87 8.43 -2.44
CA ASP A 76 -6.98 9.81 -1.95
C ASP A 76 -8.43 10.26 -1.85
N GLN A 77 -9.26 9.93 -2.86
CA GLN A 77 -10.68 10.22 -2.84
C GLN A 77 -11.41 9.48 -1.72
N VAL A 78 -11.12 8.18 -1.52
CA VAL A 78 -11.68 7.40 -0.41
C VAL A 78 -11.26 8.01 0.93
N PHE A 79 -9.98 8.33 1.11
CA PHE A 79 -9.46 8.95 2.33
C PHE A 79 -10.17 10.27 2.65
N LYS A 80 -10.35 11.14 1.67
CA LYS A 80 -11.10 12.40 1.83
C LYS A 80 -12.57 12.17 2.19
N SER A 81 -13.20 11.16 1.57
CA SER A 81 -14.60 10.82 1.85
C SER A 81 -14.81 10.25 3.26
N MET A 82 -13.76 9.71 3.90
CA MET A 82 -13.81 9.30 5.31
C MET A 82 -14.06 10.48 6.26
N ASN A 83 -13.77 11.71 5.83
CA ASN A 83 -13.98 12.96 6.56
C ASN A 83 -13.38 12.91 7.98
N THR A 84 -12.10 12.59 8.06
CA THR A 84 -11.32 12.56 9.30
C THR A 84 -10.57 13.87 9.52
N PRO A 85 -10.07 14.17 10.74
CA PRO A 85 -9.25 15.37 10.98
C PRO A 85 -7.88 15.32 10.29
N PHE A 86 -7.47 14.16 9.78
CA PHE A 86 -6.20 13.97 9.10
C PHE A 86 -6.31 14.32 7.61
N LYS A 87 -5.20 14.77 7.04
CA LYS A 87 -5.12 15.13 5.63
C LYS A 87 -4.22 14.14 4.88
N ALA A 88 -4.57 13.86 3.63
CA ALA A 88 -3.73 13.13 2.71
C ALA A 88 -3.37 13.98 1.49
N VAL A 89 -2.22 13.67 0.87
CA VAL A 89 -1.78 14.22 -0.41
C VAL A 89 -1.36 13.08 -1.31
N SER A 90 -1.80 13.09 -2.56
CA SER A 90 -1.38 12.13 -3.59
C SER A 90 -0.18 12.66 -4.38
N CYS A 91 0.87 11.81 -4.52
CA CYS A 91 2.12 12.11 -5.22
C CYS A 91 2.41 11.04 -6.29
N TYR A 92 2.45 11.44 -7.57
CA TYR A 92 2.63 10.51 -8.69
C TYR A 92 3.27 11.18 -9.90
N GLY A 93 3.84 10.38 -10.80
CA GLY A 93 4.48 10.87 -12.02
C GLY A 93 3.52 11.63 -12.97
N GLY A 94 4.10 12.41 -13.88
CA GLY A 94 3.34 13.19 -14.87
C GLY A 94 2.94 14.60 -14.44
N ARG A 95 3.37 15.04 -13.24
CA ARG A 95 3.28 16.44 -12.78
C ARG A 95 4.67 16.97 -12.43
N PRO A 96 4.87 18.30 -12.44
CA PRO A 96 6.07 18.89 -11.87
C PRO A 96 6.19 18.58 -10.37
N ALA A 97 7.30 17.97 -9.96
CA ALA A 97 7.53 17.62 -8.53
C ALA A 97 7.47 18.85 -7.60
N MET A 98 7.77 20.02 -8.12
CA MET A 98 7.71 21.29 -7.37
C MET A 98 6.26 21.65 -6.96
N GLU A 99 5.27 21.31 -7.75
CA GLU A 99 3.85 21.55 -7.40
C GLU A 99 3.42 20.66 -6.25
N GLU A 100 3.82 19.39 -6.28
CA GLU A 100 3.56 18.45 -5.19
C GLU A 100 4.29 18.87 -3.91
N HIS A 101 5.54 19.32 -4.01
CA HIS A 101 6.29 19.86 -2.87
C HIS A 101 5.55 21.05 -2.22
N ARG A 102 5.07 22.00 -3.03
CA ARG A 102 4.28 23.14 -2.51
C ARG A 102 2.99 22.65 -1.84
N THR A 103 2.34 21.65 -2.41
CA THR A 103 1.12 21.06 -1.85
C THR A 103 1.41 20.37 -0.51
N ILE A 104 2.45 19.57 -0.42
CA ILE A 104 2.88 18.90 0.83
C ILE A 104 3.14 19.97 1.91
N LYS A 105 3.92 21.00 1.57
CA LYS A 105 4.26 22.08 2.51
C LYS A 105 3.04 22.88 2.96
N GLY A 106 2.09 23.14 2.05
CA GLY A 106 0.89 23.93 2.36
C GLY A 106 -0.17 23.14 3.12
N VAL A 107 -0.36 21.87 2.77
CA VAL A 107 -1.39 21.00 3.37
C VAL A 107 -0.92 20.42 4.70
N GLN A 108 0.38 20.15 4.86
CA GLN A 108 0.98 19.42 5.99
C GLN A 108 0.24 18.08 6.24
N PRO A 109 0.28 17.13 5.28
CA PRO A 109 -0.52 15.94 5.37
C PRO A 109 0.03 14.98 6.43
N SER A 110 -0.87 14.20 7.05
CA SER A 110 -0.50 13.06 7.91
C SER A 110 -0.21 11.80 7.08
N VAL A 111 -0.72 11.73 5.84
CA VAL A 111 -0.56 10.60 4.94
C VAL A 111 -0.15 11.06 3.55
N ILE A 112 0.83 10.41 2.96
CA ILE A 112 1.14 10.56 1.53
C ILE A 112 0.81 9.25 0.82
N ILE A 113 0.07 9.37 -0.29
CA ILE A 113 -0.30 8.25 -1.15
C ILE A 113 0.41 8.44 -2.48
N GLY A 114 1.23 7.49 -2.92
CA GLY A 114 2.00 7.75 -4.14
C GLY A 114 2.64 6.53 -4.78
N THR A 115 3.18 6.75 -5.99
CA THR A 115 3.96 5.74 -6.70
C THR A 115 5.39 5.66 -6.17
N PRO A 116 6.04 4.47 -6.17
CA PRO A 116 7.36 4.28 -5.57
C PRO A 116 8.42 5.27 -6.06
N GLY A 117 8.55 5.45 -7.38
CA GLY A 117 9.55 6.38 -7.94
C GLY A 117 9.32 7.85 -7.54
N ARG A 118 8.05 8.30 -7.44
CA ARG A 118 7.75 9.67 -7.00
C ARG A 118 7.98 9.83 -5.49
N MET A 119 7.69 8.82 -4.70
CA MET A 119 7.97 8.84 -3.27
C MET A 119 9.47 8.95 -3.01
N ASN A 120 10.26 8.19 -3.78
CA ASN A 120 11.72 8.25 -3.73
C ASN A 120 12.27 9.66 -4.03
N ASP A 121 11.71 10.32 -5.06
CA ASP A 121 12.07 11.70 -5.41
C ASP A 121 11.78 12.68 -4.26
N HIS A 122 10.62 12.56 -3.59
CA HIS A 122 10.28 13.42 -2.45
C HIS A 122 11.14 13.16 -1.22
N LEU A 123 11.45 11.90 -0.90
CA LEU A 123 12.31 11.53 0.23
C LEU A 123 13.75 12.02 -0.01
N SER A 124 14.31 11.77 -1.21
CA SER A 124 15.65 12.19 -1.57
C SER A 124 15.85 13.71 -1.55
N LYS A 125 14.77 14.46 -1.84
CA LYS A 125 14.76 15.93 -1.78
C LYS A 125 14.35 16.48 -0.40
N GLN A 126 14.08 15.62 0.56
CA GLN A 126 13.64 16.00 1.90
C GLN A 126 12.41 16.93 1.90
N ASN A 127 11.45 16.66 1.02
CA ASN A 127 10.24 17.47 0.87
C ASN A 127 9.27 17.33 2.06
N PHE A 128 9.48 16.34 2.89
CA PHE A 128 8.87 16.15 4.22
C PHE A 128 9.86 15.38 5.11
N ASP A 129 9.61 15.43 6.40
CA ASP A 129 10.43 14.75 7.40
C ASP A 129 10.14 13.24 7.42
N ALA A 130 11.13 12.43 7.04
CA ALA A 130 11.04 10.98 7.04
C ALA A 130 11.03 10.37 8.46
N ASP A 131 11.56 11.09 9.44
CA ASP A 131 11.64 10.62 10.83
C ASP A 131 10.27 10.51 11.52
N THR A 132 9.27 11.21 10.99
CA THR A 132 7.89 11.14 11.50
C THR A 132 7.10 9.96 10.93
N VAL A 133 7.60 9.29 9.89
CA VAL A 133 6.91 8.18 9.22
C VAL A 133 7.10 6.89 10.02
N THR A 134 6.01 6.38 10.57
CA THR A 134 6.02 5.14 11.37
C THR A 134 5.29 3.98 10.71
N THR A 135 4.50 4.26 9.67
CA THR A 135 3.65 3.27 9.00
C THR A 135 3.83 3.31 7.48
N LEU A 136 4.01 2.13 6.89
CA LEU A 136 4.05 1.94 5.44
C LEU A 136 2.98 0.95 5.02
N VAL A 137 2.19 1.33 4.02
CA VAL A 137 1.27 0.43 3.31
C VAL A 137 1.78 0.27 1.89
N ILE A 138 1.76 -0.94 1.35
CA ILE A 138 2.00 -1.20 -0.08
C ILE A 138 0.77 -1.91 -0.62
N ASP A 139 -0.05 -1.20 -1.36
CA ASP A 139 -1.24 -1.75 -2.00
C ASP A 139 -0.90 -2.28 -3.40
N GLU A 140 -1.53 -3.36 -3.81
CA GLU A 140 -1.21 -4.10 -5.04
C GLU A 140 0.30 -4.42 -5.12
N PHE A 141 0.85 -5.00 -4.06
CA PHE A 141 2.28 -5.32 -3.94
C PHE A 141 2.77 -6.21 -5.10
N ASP A 142 1.97 -7.20 -5.50
CA ASP A 142 2.22 -8.05 -6.67
C ASP A 142 2.38 -7.22 -7.95
N LYS A 143 1.54 -6.22 -8.17
CA LYS A 143 1.64 -5.31 -9.31
C LYS A 143 2.86 -4.38 -9.22
N CYS A 144 3.20 -3.92 -8.03
CA CYS A 144 4.43 -3.16 -7.84
C CYS A 144 5.68 -3.97 -8.26
N LEU A 145 5.73 -5.26 -7.92
CA LEU A 145 6.81 -6.15 -8.35
C LEU A 145 6.77 -6.43 -9.86
N GLU A 146 5.58 -6.70 -10.41
CA GLU A 146 5.37 -6.95 -11.84
C GLU A 146 5.84 -5.77 -12.71
N PHE A 147 5.61 -4.54 -12.25
CA PHE A 147 6.03 -3.31 -12.94
C PHE A 147 7.51 -2.96 -12.71
N GLY A 148 8.23 -3.75 -11.92
CA GLY A 148 9.67 -3.57 -11.69
C GLY A 148 10.02 -2.54 -10.63
N PHE A 149 9.10 -2.15 -9.74
CA PHE A 149 9.34 -1.14 -8.69
C PHE A 149 10.06 -1.68 -7.46
N GLN A 150 10.71 -2.83 -7.56
CA GLN A 150 11.39 -3.45 -6.42
C GLN A 150 12.49 -2.57 -5.82
N GLU A 151 13.34 -1.97 -6.68
CA GLU A 151 14.46 -1.13 -6.24
C GLU A 151 13.95 0.18 -5.63
N GLU A 152 12.94 0.79 -6.24
CA GLU A 152 12.34 2.02 -5.72
C GLU A 152 11.67 1.79 -4.36
N MET A 153 10.94 0.69 -4.18
CA MET A 153 10.34 0.33 -2.89
C MET A 153 11.40 0.08 -1.82
N ALA A 154 12.47 -0.65 -2.16
CA ALA A 154 13.59 -0.89 -1.27
C ALA A 154 14.25 0.42 -0.83
N THR A 155 14.46 1.35 -1.78
CA THR A 155 15.04 2.67 -1.50
C THR A 155 14.12 3.51 -0.62
N VAL A 156 12.80 3.51 -0.86
CA VAL A 156 11.83 4.18 0.02
C VAL A 156 11.92 3.64 1.44
N ILE A 157 11.88 2.32 1.61
CA ILE A 157 11.94 1.68 2.93
C ILE A 157 13.24 2.02 3.65
N GLY A 158 14.36 1.98 2.94
CA GLY A 158 15.69 2.32 3.50
C GLY A 158 15.82 3.78 3.98
N GLN A 159 14.97 4.68 3.48
CA GLN A 159 14.95 6.09 3.88
C GLN A 159 13.98 6.39 5.04
N LEU A 160 13.31 5.39 5.62
CA LEU A 160 12.35 5.54 6.71
C LEU A 160 12.92 4.97 8.03
N PRO A 161 13.72 5.74 8.79
CA PRO A 161 14.48 5.22 9.93
C PRO A 161 13.59 4.77 11.10
N ASN A 162 12.42 5.36 11.24
CA ASN A 162 11.50 5.09 12.34
C ASN A 162 10.28 4.23 11.92
N LEU A 163 10.40 3.50 10.82
CA LEU A 163 9.32 2.64 10.32
C LEU A 163 9.08 1.46 11.28
N GLN A 164 7.89 1.43 11.88
CA GLN A 164 7.48 0.45 12.88
C GLN A 164 6.50 -0.60 12.34
N ARG A 165 5.67 -0.22 11.38
CA ARG A 165 4.54 -1.03 10.93
C ARG A 165 4.47 -1.06 9.40
N ARG A 166 4.26 -2.26 8.87
CA ARG A 166 4.09 -2.51 7.43
C ARG A 166 2.80 -3.25 7.17
N PHE A 167 2.11 -2.88 6.11
CA PHE A 167 0.91 -3.54 5.64
C PHE A 167 1.03 -3.79 4.14
N LEU A 168 1.24 -5.03 3.74
CA LEU A 168 1.31 -5.44 2.35
C LEU A 168 -0.03 -6.02 1.91
N LEU A 169 -0.56 -5.54 0.79
CA LEU A 169 -1.79 -6.05 0.19
C LEU A 169 -1.49 -6.59 -1.21
N SER A 170 -2.01 -7.77 -1.50
CA SER A 170 -1.80 -8.43 -2.79
C SER A 170 -3.07 -9.18 -3.23
N ALA A 171 -3.27 -9.27 -4.53
CA ALA A 171 -4.30 -10.12 -5.12
C ALA A 171 -3.79 -11.54 -5.41
N THR A 172 -2.49 -11.77 -5.28
CA THR A 172 -1.85 -13.06 -5.45
C THR A 172 -1.00 -13.42 -4.25
N ASP A 173 -0.88 -14.72 -3.96
CA ASP A 173 0.03 -15.22 -2.93
C ASP A 173 1.42 -15.41 -3.56
N ALA A 174 2.34 -14.50 -3.24
CA ALA A 174 3.73 -14.66 -3.62
C ALA A 174 4.36 -15.82 -2.83
N GLU A 175 5.10 -16.69 -3.51
CA GLU A 175 5.80 -17.83 -2.87
C GLU A 175 6.78 -17.34 -1.81
N GLU A 176 7.47 -16.23 -2.10
CA GLU A 176 8.39 -15.57 -1.17
C GLU A 176 8.18 -14.05 -1.18
N ILE A 177 8.18 -13.46 0.01
CA ILE A 177 8.19 -12.02 0.14
C ILE A 177 9.64 -11.53 0.17
N PRO A 178 10.01 -10.60 -0.74
CA PRO A 178 11.38 -10.12 -0.82
C PRO A 178 11.88 -9.54 0.50
N GLN A 179 13.12 -9.86 0.86
CA GLN A 179 13.74 -9.44 2.13
C GLN A 179 13.80 -7.93 2.31
N PHE A 180 13.86 -7.14 1.22
CA PHE A 180 13.89 -5.68 1.31
C PHE A 180 12.67 -5.07 2.01
N THR A 181 11.55 -5.78 2.06
CA THR A 181 10.33 -5.32 2.75
C THR A 181 10.54 -5.13 4.25
N GLY A 182 11.52 -5.83 4.82
CA GLY A 182 11.86 -5.76 6.23
C GLY A 182 10.74 -6.19 7.16
N LEU A 183 9.82 -7.05 6.67
CA LEU A 183 8.73 -7.60 7.50
C LEU A 183 9.27 -8.41 8.67
N ASP A 184 8.76 -8.14 9.87
CA ASP A 184 9.04 -8.89 11.09
C ASP A 184 7.73 -9.24 11.82
N LYS A 185 7.68 -10.40 12.46
CA LYS A 185 6.51 -10.87 13.25
C LYS A 185 5.18 -10.65 12.52
N THR A 186 5.09 -11.16 11.32
CA THR A 186 3.99 -10.88 10.38
C THR A 186 2.76 -11.74 10.65
N ILE A 187 1.58 -11.13 10.57
CA ILE A 187 0.29 -11.84 10.48
C ILE A 187 -0.13 -11.88 9.00
N LYS A 188 -0.40 -13.07 8.48
CA LYS A 188 -0.91 -13.27 7.13
C LYS A 188 -2.40 -13.58 7.18
N LEU A 189 -3.20 -12.69 6.58
CA LEU A 189 -4.64 -12.85 6.40
C LEU A 189 -4.89 -13.26 4.93
N ASN A 190 -5.48 -14.43 4.72
CA ASN A 190 -5.72 -14.95 3.38
C ASN A 190 -7.22 -15.08 3.12
N PHE A 191 -7.73 -14.24 2.21
CA PHE A 191 -9.09 -14.19 1.72
C PHE A 191 -9.21 -14.51 0.22
N LEU A 192 -8.19 -15.12 -0.37
CA LEU A 192 -8.25 -15.63 -1.73
C LEU A 192 -9.08 -16.90 -1.80
N ASN A 193 -9.91 -17.03 -2.82
CA ASN A 193 -10.63 -18.27 -3.07
C ASN A 193 -9.67 -19.38 -3.50
N PRO A 194 -9.79 -20.63 -2.97
CA PRO A 194 -8.91 -21.74 -3.37
C PRO A 194 -8.89 -22.02 -4.88
N GLU A 195 -10.03 -21.82 -5.56
CA GLU A 195 -10.15 -22.03 -7.00
C GLU A 195 -9.40 -20.96 -7.83
N GLU A 196 -9.37 -19.71 -7.39
CA GLU A 196 -8.64 -18.63 -8.04
C GLU A 196 -7.11 -18.83 -7.89
N GLN A 197 -6.66 -19.39 -6.77
CA GLN A 197 -5.25 -19.73 -6.55
C GLN A 197 -4.76 -20.80 -7.54
N LEU A 198 -5.58 -21.80 -7.84
CA LEU A 198 -5.28 -22.86 -8.82
C LEU A 198 -5.17 -22.33 -10.25
N THR A 199 -6.05 -21.39 -10.63
CA THR A 199 -6.06 -20.81 -11.97
C THR A 199 -4.83 -19.93 -12.22
N HIS A 200 -4.40 -19.15 -11.25
CA HIS A 200 -3.16 -18.37 -11.34
C HIS A 200 -1.90 -19.25 -11.44
N ARG A 201 -1.83 -20.32 -10.66
CA ARG A 201 -0.72 -21.31 -10.77
C ARG A 201 -0.68 -21.95 -12.15
N LEU A 202 -1.82 -22.33 -12.72
CA LEU A 202 -1.90 -22.91 -14.07
C LEU A 202 -1.46 -21.94 -15.18
N HIS A 203 -1.75 -20.64 -15.05
CA HIS A 203 -1.29 -19.62 -16.01
C HIS A 203 0.22 -19.40 -15.94
N LEU A 204 0.83 -19.41 -14.75
CA LEU A 204 2.28 -19.33 -14.56
C LEU A 204 3.00 -20.55 -15.16
N TYR A 205 2.50 -21.76 -14.94
CA TYR A 205 3.06 -22.97 -15.53
C TYR A 205 2.97 -22.97 -17.06
N LYS A 206 1.91 -22.49 -17.67
CA LYS A 206 1.78 -22.34 -19.12
C LYS A 206 2.77 -21.32 -19.69
N ALA A 207 2.95 -20.18 -19.04
CA ALA A 207 3.89 -19.14 -19.49
C ALA A 207 5.35 -19.64 -19.46
N VAL A 208 5.77 -20.33 -18.40
CA VAL A 208 7.12 -20.92 -18.27
C VAL A 208 7.37 -22.03 -19.28
N SER A 209 6.36 -22.86 -19.58
CA SER A 209 6.47 -23.92 -20.58
C SER A 209 6.65 -23.39 -22.01
N TYR A 210 5.99 -22.26 -22.37
CA TYR A 210 6.13 -21.64 -23.69
C TYR A 210 7.49 -20.95 -23.90
N THR A 211 8.11 -20.40 -22.89
CA THR A 211 9.43 -19.79 -22.99
C THR A 211 10.54 -20.82 -23.17
N HIS A 212 10.42 -22.01 -22.60
CA HIS A 212 11.39 -23.11 -22.81
C HIS A 212 11.31 -23.75 -24.20
N LEU A 213 10.13 -23.80 -24.81
CA LEU A 213 9.98 -24.38 -26.17
C LEU A 213 10.51 -23.46 -27.29
N ARG A 214 10.53 -22.15 -27.11
CA ARG A 214 11.11 -21.22 -28.11
C ARG A 214 12.64 -21.14 -28.08
N ALA A 215 13.29 -21.54 -27.02
CA ALA A 215 14.75 -21.51 -26.90
C ALA A 215 15.45 -22.68 -27.64
N HIS A 216 14.70 -23.67 -28.11
CA HIS A 216 15.25 -24.84 -28.84
C HIS A 216 15.04 -24.80 -30.37
N GLU A 217 14.33 -23.80 -30.91
CA GLU A 217 14.07 -23.73 -32.38
C GLU A 217 14.99 -22.75 -33.16
N THR A 218 16.02 -22.18 -32.52
CA THR A 218 17.03 -21.32 -33.20
C THR A 218 18.43 -21.84 -33.01
N ALA A 219 18.69 -23.04 -33.53
CA ALA A 219 20.06 -23.57 -33.71
C ALA A 219 20.20 -24.28 -35.06
#